data_a3969b7914266684686066dad119c472
#
_entry.id   a3969b7914266684686066dad119c472
#
_cell.length_a   1.000
_cell.length_b   1.000
_cell.length_c   1.000
_cell.angle_alpha   90.00
_cell.angle_beta   90.00
_cell.angle_gamma   90.00
#
_symmetry.space_group_name_H-M   'P 1'
#
loop_
_entity.id
_entity.type
_entity.pdbx_description
1 polymer ?
#
loop_
_entity_poly.entity_id
_entity_poly.type
_entity_poly.pdbx_seq_one_letter_code
_entity_poly.pdbx_strand_id
1 'polypeptide(L)'
;MDIIVIYCTVPSKKMAKDITRVLMKHKLAACVSMIDNVRSVFSWDGEVCEEKEILMMIKTRRANYGKVKLVIEDIHTYTVPEIIALPIVDCSEDYLKWMIKETES
;
A
#
# COMPACT_ATOMS: atom_id res chain seq x y z
N MET A 1 -16.35 8.65 -4.85
CA MET A 1 -15.73 8.71 -3.50
C MET A 1 -14.24 8.92 -3.64
N ASP A 2 -13.67 9.72 -2.77
CA ASP A 2 -12.25 10.04 -2.83
C ASP A 2 -11.40 9.14 -1.94
N ILE A 3 -11.73 7.86 -1.92
CA ILE A 3 -10.97 6.84 -1.19
C ILE A 3 -10.45 5.78 -2.16
N ILE A 4 -9.30 5.23 -1.82
CA ILE A 4 -8.59 4.27 -2.67
C ILE A 4 -8.01 3.15 -1.83
N VAL A 5 -7.67 2.04 -2.49
CA VAL A 5 -6.79 1.03 -1.92
C VAL A 5 -5.51 1.00 -2.75
N ILE A 6 -4.37 1.11 -2.09
CA ILE A 6 -3.07 1.07 -2.73
C ILE A 6 -2.49 -0.33 -2.54
N TYR A 7 -2.08 -0.96 -3.64
CA TYR A 7 -1.38 -2.24 -3.60
C TYR A 7 0.11 -2.01 -3.69
N CYS A 8 0.84 -2.68 -2.83
CA CYS A 8 2.30 -2.68 -2.84
C CYS A 8 2.79 -4.05 -2.41
N THR A 9 3.69 -4.66 -3.18
CA THR A 9 4.31 -5.91 -2.77
C THR A 9 5.69 -5.64 -2.20
N VAL A 10 6.03 -6.35 -1.12
CA VAL A 10 7.32 -6.19 -0.43
C VAL A 10 7.96 -7.56 -0.20
N PRO A 11 9.30 -7.62 -0.17
CA PRO A 11 10.02 -8.90 -0.06
C PRO A 11 10.09 -9.48 1.35
N SER A 12 9.77 -8.70 2.39
CA SER A 12 9.94 -9.18 3.77
C SER A 12 8.91 -8.58 4.73
N LYS A 13 8.71 -9.28 5.84
CA LYS A 13 7.85 -8.79 6.93
C LYS A 13 8.41 -7.52 7.56
N LYS A 14 9.74 -7.42 7.66
CA LYS A 14 10.38 -6.22 8.22
C LYS A 14 10.04 -4.99 7.40
N MET A 15 10.15 -5.07 6.08
CA MET A 15 9.83 -3.95 5.20
C MET A 15 8.35 -3.58 5.30
N ALA A 16 7.46 -4.57 5.32
CA ALA A 16 6.03 -4.33 5.49
C ALA A 16 5.74 -3.57 6.80
N LYS A 17 6.38 -3.97 7.89
CA LYS A 17 6.22 -3.31 9.18
C LYS A 17 6.79 -1.90 9.18
N ASP A 18 7.94 -1.69 8.57
CA ASP A 18 8.59 -0.37 8.51
C ASP A 18 7.71 0.62 7.74
N ILE A 19 7.20 0.22 6.59
CA ILE A 19 6.30 1.06 5.79
C ILE A 19 5.02 1.35 6.57
N THR A 20 4.40 0.32 7.13
CA THR A 20 3.14 0.46 7.89
C THR A 20 3.31 1.44 9.04
N ARG A 21 4.40 1.31 9.81
CA ARG A 21 4.66 2.17 10.95
C ARG A 21 4.70 3.65 10.56
N VAL A 22 5.39 3.97 9.48
CA VAL A 22 5.51 5.36 9.01
C VAL A 22 4.16 5.88 8.51
N LEU A 23 3.43 5.06 7.74
CA LEU A 23 2.11 5.46 7.23
C LEU A 23 1.13 5.74 8.37
N MET A 24 1.10 4.88 9.38
CA MET A 24 0.18 5.04 10.50
C MET A 24 0.56 6.24 11.38
N LYS A 25 1.85 6.42 11.61
CA LYS A 25 2.35 7.55 12.41
C LYS A 25 1.93 8.89 11.83
N HIS A 26 1.97 9.02 10.52
CA HIS A 26 1.66 10.27 9.83
C HIS A 26 0.22 10.35 9.34
N LYS A 27 -0.64 9.43 9.75
CA LYS A 27 -2.05 9.38 9.36
C LYS A 27 -2.26 9.35 7.85
N LEU A 28 -1.34 8.70 7.15
CA LEU A 28 -1.40 8.55 5.70
C LEU A 28 -2.21 7.34 5.26
N ALA A 29 -2.55 6.47 6.19
CA ALA A 29 -3.40 5.31 5.93
C ALA A 29 -4.37 5.12 7.09
N ALA A 30 -5.59 4.73 6.77
CA ALA A 30 -6.57 4.35 7.79
C ALA A 30 -6.36 2.89 8.22
N CYS A 31 -5.97 2.06 7.27
CA CYS A 31 -5.77 0.63 7.49
C CYS A 31 -4.73 0.10 6.52
N VAL A 32 -3.88 -0.78 7.01
CA VAL A 32 -2.96 -1.54 6.16
C VAL A 32 -3.20 -3.02 6.44
N SER A 33 -3.69 -3.72 5.43
CA SER A 33 -3.86 -5.18 5.50
C SER A 33 -2.70 -5.83 4.74
N MET A 34 -2.22 -6.96 5.23
CA MET A 34 -1.10 -7.67 4.63
C MET A 34 -1.46 -9.12 4.39
N ILE A 35 -1.14 -9.63 3.20
CA ILE A 35 -1.32 -11.03 2.84
C ILE A 35 0.06 -11.63 2.62
N ASP A 36 0.40 -12.64 3.42
CA ASP A 36 1.67 -13.36 3.32
C ASP A 36 1.64 -14.37 2.19
N ASN A 37 2.84 -14.79 1.77
CA ASN A 37 3.03 -15.90 0.83
C ASN A 37 2.39 -15.68 -0.54
N VAL A 38 2.44 -14.45 -1.02
CA VAL A 38 2.03 -14.14 -2.39
C VAL A 38 3.17 -14.52 -3.32
N ARG A 39 2.85 -15.25 -4.39
CA ARG A 39 3.83 -15.62 -5.41
C ARG A 39 3.62 -14.70 -6.60
N SER A 40 4.63 -13.90 -6.89
CA SER A 40 4.59 -12.95 -8.00
C SER A 40 5.49 -13.46 -9.12
N VAL A 41 4.94 -13.54 -10.31
CA VAL A 41 5.68 -13.93 -11.51
C VAL A 41 5.67 -12.74 -12.45
N PHE A 42 6.85 -12.29 -12.86
CA PHE A 42 6.96 -11.05 -13.62
C PHE A 42 8.16 -11.08 -14.54
N SER A 43 8.13 -10.22 -15.54
CA SER A 43 9.23 -10.04 -16.46
C SER A 43 10.16 -8.93 -16.01
N TRP A 44 11.45 -9.19 -16.00
CA TRP A 44 12.46 -8.20 -15.64
C TRP A 44 13.73 -8.46 -16.46
N ASP A 45 14.20 -7.43 -17.19
CA ASP A 45 15.40 -7.52 -18.02
C ASP A 45 15.38 -8.70 -18.99
N GLY A 46 14.25 -8.94 -19.63
CA GLY A 46 14.10 -10.03 -20.61
C GLY A 46 13.96 -11.42 -20.01
N GLU A 47 13.87 -11.53 -18.69
CA GLU A 47 13.76 -12.79 -17.98
C GLU A 47 12.45 -12.87 -17.22
N VAL A 48 11.94 -14.10 -17.03
CA VAL A 48 10.78 -14.35 -16.18
C VAL A 48 11.28 -14.69 -14.79
N CYS A 49 10.87 -13.90 -13.82
CA CYS A 49 11.26 -14.07 -12.42
C CYS A 49 10.05 -14.49 -11.58
N GLU A 50 10.31 -15.24 -10.52
CA GLU A 50 9.29 -15.58 -9.53
C GLU A 50 9.82 -15.25 -8.15
N GLU A 51 9.03 -14.51 -7.37
CA GLU A 51 9.40 -14.09 -6.02
C GLU A 51 8.24 -14.35 -5.05
N LYS A 52 8.60 -14.70 -3.82
CA LYS A 52 7.64 -14.77 -2.73
C LYS A 52 7.59 -13.40 -2.08
N GLU A 53 6.38 -12.84 -1.99
CA GLU A 53 6.20 -11.49 -1.50
C GLU A 53 5.05 -11.40 -0.51
N ILE A 54 4.96 -10.26 0.16
CA ILE A 54 3.82 -9.88 0.98
C ILE A 54 3.07 -8.80 0.22
N LEU A 55 1.76 -8.98 0.05
CA LEU A 55 0.91 -7.96 -0.57
C LEU A 55 0.37 -7.05 0.53
N MET A 56 0.70 -5.78 0.44
CA MET A 56 0.14 -4.75 1.30
C MET A 56 -1.04 -4.10 0.61
N MET A 57 -2.16 -3.97 1.34
CA MET A 57 -3.36 -3.28 0.88
C MET A 57 -3.57 -2.09 1.80
N ILE A 58 -3.27 -0.90 1.29
CA ILE A 58 -3.26 0.35 2.05
C ILE A 58 -4.52 1.13 1.72
N LYS A 59 -5.40 1.30 2.69
CA LYS A 59 -6.67 2.00 2.50
C LYS A 59 -6.56 3.41 3.01
N THR A 60 -6.82 4.37 2.13
CA THR A 60 -6.64 5.79 2.46
C THR A 60 -7.45 6.68 1.53
N ARG A 61 -7.37 7.98 1.75
CA ARG A 61 -7.96 8.97 0.85
C ARG A 61 -7.07 9.14 -0.39
N ARG A 62 -7.71 9.41 -1.52
CA ARG A 62 -7.01 9.65 -2.78
C ARG A 62 -5.96 10.76 -2.64
N ALA A 63 -6.25 11.79 -1.87
CA ALA A 63 -5.34 12.91 -1.65
C ALA A 63 -4.00 12.49 -1.04
N ASN A 64 -3.94 11.34 -0.38
CA ASN A 64 -2.72 10.84 0.26
C ASN A 64 -1.83 9.99 -0.64
N TYR A 65 -2.27 9.67 -1.86
CA TYR A 65 -1.51 8.77 -2.73
C TYR A 65 -0.05 9.22 -2.91
N GLY A 66 0.16 10.49 -3.23
CA GLY A 66 1.51 11.01 -3.46
C GLY A 66 2.42 10.86 -2.25
N LYS A 67 1.90 11.12 -1.06
CA LYS A 67 2.67 10.98 0.18
C LYS A 67 2.96 9.53 0.51
N VAL A 68 1.98 8.64 0.31
CA VAL A 68 2.17 7.19 0.50
C VAL A 68 3.26 6.69 -0.45
N LYS A 69 3.19 7.10 -1.72
CA LYS A 69 4.18 6.74 -2.73
C LYS A 69 5.58 7.14 -2.28
N LEU A 70 5.76 8.36 -1.78
CA LEU A 70 7.07 8.83 -1.33
C LEU A 70 7.60 8.01 -0.16
N VAL A 71 6.74 7.65 0.80
CA VAL A 71 7.14 6.81 1.93
C VAL A 71 7.61 5.44 1.44
N ILE A 72 6.86 4.82 0.53
CA ILE A 72 7.22 3.52 0.00
C ILE A 72 8.54 3.59 -0.76
N GLU A 73 8.70 4.57 -1.64
CA GLU A 73 9.93 4.72 -2.42
C GLU A 73 11.16 4.94 -1.54
N ASP A 74 10.98 5.64 -0.41
CA ASP A 74 12.07 5.88 0.52
C ASP A 74 12.55 4.61 1.23
N ILE A 75 11.65 3.70 1.53
CA ILE A 75 11.93 2.49 2.31
C ILE A 75 12.20 1.27 1.43
N HIS A 76 11.50 1.16 0.30
CA HIS A 76 11.53 -0.01 -0.55
C HIS A 76 12.89 -0.20 -1.23
N THR A 77 13.34 -1.46 -1.32
CA THR A 77 14.63 -1.80 -1.91
C THR A 77 14.59 -2.05 -3.42
N TYR A 78 13.41 -2.22 -4.00
CA TYR A 78 13.28 -2.43 -5.44
C TYR A 78 13.52 -1.14 -6.21
N THR A 79 14.13 -1.28 -7.38
CA THR A 79 14.32 -0.14 -8.30
C THR A 79 12.98 0.38 -8.78
N VAL A 80 12.03 -0.53 -9.05
CA VAL A 80 10.69 -0.19 -9.51
C VAL A 80 9.67 -0.93 -8.64
N PRO A 81 9.29 -0.38 -7.48
CA PRO A 81 8.30 -1.02 -6.63
C PRO A 81 6.89 -0.89 -7.20
N GLU A 82 6.03 -1.87 -6.92
CA GLU A 82 4.62 -1.77 -7.27
C GLU A 82 3.93 -0.83 -6.30
N ILE A 83 3.36 0.25 -6.82
CA ILE A 83 2.57 1.21 -6.03
C ILE A 83 1.39 1.63 -6.89
N ILE A 84 0.35 0.83 -6.88
CA ILE A 84 -0.83 1.07 -7.72
C ILE A 84 -2.04 1.37 -6.84
N ALA A 85 -2.89 2.27 -7.29
CA ALA A 85 -4.11 2.64 -6.57
C ALA A 85 -5.33 2.19 -7.35
N LEU A 86 -6.27 1.56 -6.64
CA LEU A 86 -7.54 1.17 -7.18
C LEU A 86 -8.63 2.04 -6.53
N PRO A 87 -9.57 2.56 -7.32
CA PRO A 87 -10.66 3.34 -6.74
C PRO A 87 -11.60 2.43 -5.95
N ILE A 88 -12.10 2.92 -4.83
CA ILE A 88 -13.17 2.27 -4.08
C ILE A 88 -14.47 2.90 -4.55
N VAL A 89 -15.27 2.13 -5.28
CA VAL A 89 -16.49 2.66 -5.90
C VAL A 89 -17.67 2.69 -4.95
N ASP A 90 -17.70 1.80 -3.96
CA ASP A 90 -18.74 1.74 -2.94
C ASP A 90 -18.13 1.37 -1.60
N CYS A 91 -18.73 1.89 -0.55
CA CYS A 91 -18.25 1.67 0.80
C CYS A 91 -19.39 1.92 1.78
N SER A 92 -19.45 1.14 2.85
CA SER A 92 -20.44 1.42 3.88
C SER A 92 -20.21 2.81 4.46
N GLU A 93 -21.28 3.50 4.82
CA GLU A 93 -21.19 4.88 5.32
C GLU A 93 -20.32 4.99 6.56
N ASP A 94 -20.46 4.06 7.49
CA ASP A 94 -19.67 4.07 8.73
C ASP A 94 -18.19 3.84 8.47
N TYR A 95 -17.85 2.95 7.56
CA TYR A 95 -16.45 2.69 7.21
C TYR A 95 -15.82 3.91 6.52
N LEU A 96 -16.57 4.53 5.63
CA LEU A 96 -16.11 5.75 4.94
C LEU A 96 -15.81 6.87 5.95
N LYS A 97 -16.73 7.10 6.89
CA LYS A 97 -16.54 8.12 7.94
C LYS A 97 -15.30 7.82 8.77
N TRP A 98 -15.10 6.55 9.10
CA TRP A 98 -13.93 6.11 9.87
C TRP A 98 -12.63 6.34 9.09
N MET A 99 -12.59 5.98 7.81
CA MET A 99 -11.40 6.20 6.98
C MET A 99 -11.03 7.68 6.88
N ILE A 100 -12.03 8.53 6.67
CA ILE A 100 -11.79 9.97 6.57
C ILE A 100 -11.25 10.52 7.88
N LYS A 101 -11.88 10.16 8.98
CA LYS A 101 -11.48 10.62 10.31
C LYS A 101 -10.05 10.23 10.65
N GLU A 102 -9.68 8.97 10.38
CA GLU A 102 -8.35 8.46 10.76
C GLU A 102 -7.23 8.95 9.86
N THR A 103 -7.56 9.56 8.74
CA THR A 103 -6.56 10.12 7.81
C THR A 103 -6.56 11.66 7.79
N GLU A 104 -7.28 12.28 8.70
CA GLU A 104 -7.23 13.74 8.89
C GLU A 104 -5.95 14.11 9.64
N SER A 105 -5.29 15.14 9.15
CA SER A 105 -4.08 15.67 9.78
C SER A 105 -4.41 16.75 10.81
#